data_27e4fe56b6de98963937e3bc34c732b9
#
_entry.id   27e4fe56b6de98963937e3bc34c732b9
#
_cell.length_a   1.000
_cell.length_b   1.000
_cell.length_c   1.000
_cell.angle_alpha   90.00
_cell.angle_beta   90.00
_cell.angle_gamma   90.00
#
_symmetry.space_group_name_H-M   'P 1'
#
loop_
_entity.id
_entity.type
_entity.pdbx_description
1 polymer ?
#
loop_
_entity_poly.entity_id
_entity_poly.type
_entity_poly.pdbx_seq_one_letter_code
_entity_poly.pdbx_strand_id
1 'polypeptide(L)'
;ASGIKQQLKQMSEQLGVTIDNDTYMAAFCAALKKDSTALMNQMTAQIAYRTIAMEAENKKLASSPEAIQNKADGEAFLAAKAKEEGVVATGSGLLYKVVKKGKGNTPKQGSRVKVNYKGTLVDGTQFDANDNVQMVIGQMVPGFNEALMLMSPGAKYTIYIPSELGYGVRGRGGVPSNAVMIFDVELLSIEK
;
A
#
# COMPACT_ATOMS: atom_id res chain seq x y z
N ALA A 1 3.43 -26.54 28.17
CA ALA A 1 3.74 -26.77 26.74
C ALA A 1 2.57 -27.37 25.94
N SER A 2 1.72 -28.23 26.55
CA SER A 2 0.62 -28.91 25.84
C SER A 2 -0.57 -27.98 25.54
N GLY A 3 -0.92 -27.07 26.45
CA GLY A 3 -2.06 -26.14 26.28
C GLY A 3 -1.88 -25.13 25.13
N ILE A 4 -0.68 -24.61 24.93
CA ILE A 4 -0.38 -23.65 23.85
C ILE A 4 -0.48 -24.33 22.48
N LYS A 5 0.03 -25.57 22.35
CA LYS A 5 -0.10 -26.33 21.10
C LYS A 5 -1.56 -26.61 20.73
N GLN A 6 -2.39 -26.86 21.72
CA GLN A 6 -3.82 -27.12 21.51
C GLN A 6 -4.59 -25.85 21.12
N GLN A 7 -4.25 -24.71 21.73
CA GLN A 7 -4.80 -23.40 21.33
C GLN A 7 -4.38 -23.00 19.92
N LEU A 8 -3.11 -23.20 19.56
CA LEU A 8 -2.61 -22.91 18.21
C LEU A 8 -3.26 -23.80 17.15
N LYS A 9 -3.53 -25.07 17.47
CA LYS A 9 -4.23 -25.99 16.58
C LYS A 9 -5.69 -25.56 16.36
N GLN A 10 -6.42 -25.24 17.41
CA GLN A 10 -7.80 -24.72 17.32
C GLN A 10 -7.85 -23.41 16.50
N MET A 11 -6.89 -22.54 16.72
CA MET A 11 -6.76 -21.27 16.00
C MET A 11 -6.45 -21.48 14.53
N SER A 12 -5.56 -22.43 14.19
CA SER A 12 -5.25 -22.85 12.83
C SER A 12 -6.48 -23.38 12.09
N GLU A 13 -7.29 -24.19 12.78
CA GLU A 13 -8.53 -24.76 12.24
C GLU A 13 -9.61 -23.68 12.04
N GLN A 14 -9.76 -22.72 12.96
CA GLN A 14 -10.71 -21.62 12.85
C GLN A 14 -10.37 -20.62 11.73
N LEU A 15 -9.09 -20.37 11.50
CA LEU A 15 -8.61 -19.41 10.51
C LEU A 15 -8.36 -20.05 9.12
N GLY A 16 -8.41 -21.40 9.02
CA GLY A 16 -8.13 -22.11 7.77
C GLY A 16 -6.69 -21.94 7.27
N VAL A 17 -5.74 -21.73 8.17
CA VAL A 17 -4.32 -21.51 7.86
C VAL A 17 -3.44 -22.48 8.63
N THR A 18 -2.39 -22.98 8.00
CA THR A 18 -1.34 -23.74 8.68
C THR A 18 -0.43 -22.77 9.39
N ILE A 19 -0.51 -22.69 10.71
CA ILE A 19 0.43 -21.91 11.52
C ILE A 19 1.69 -22.77 11.68
N ASP A 20 2.84 -22.28 11.19
CA ASP A 20 4.12 -22.91 11.47
C ASP A 20 4.45 -22.73 12.96
N ASN A 21 4.24 -23.83 13.70
CA ASN A 21 4.43 -23.86 15.15
C ASN A 21 5.87 -23.54 15.56
N ASP A 22 6.85 -23.86 14.74
CA ASP A 22 8.28 -23.69 15.07
C ASP A 22 8.68 -22.23 14.93
N THR A 23 8.23 -21.55 13.88
CA THR A 23 8.45 -20.10 13.70
C THR A 23 7.71 -19.30 14.80
N TYR A 24 6.46 -19.67 15.13
CA TYR A 24 5.72 -19.04 16.23
C TYR A 24 6.40 -19.25 17.58
N MET A 25 6.81 -20.48 17.89
CA MET A 25 7.50 -20.81 19.13
C MET A 25 8.87 -20.18 19.24
N ALA A 26 9.62 -20.05 18.12
CA ALA A 26 10.88 -19.33 18.10
C ALA A 26 10.70 -17.84 18.40
N ALA A 27 9.71 -17.18 17.77
CA ALA A 27 9.38 -15.77 18.03
C ALA A 27 8.88 -15.56 19.47
N PHE A 28 8.02 -16.46 19.97
CA PHE A 28 7.51 -16.43 21.34
C PHE A 28 8.62 -16.65 22.38
N CYS A 29 9.51 -17.61 22.16
CA CYS A 29 10.65 -17.85 23.03
C CYS A 29 11.68 -16.71 23.00
N ALA A 30 11.88 -16.07 21.86
CA ALA A 30 12.74 -14.89 21.74
C ALA A 30 12.17 -13.68 22.49
N ALA A 31 10.85 -13.49 22.44
CA ALA A 31 10.15 -12.47 23.20
C ALA A 31 10.21 -12.72 24.72
N LEU A 32 10.02 -13.97 25.16
CA LEU A 32 10.12 -14.37 26.58
C LEU A 32 11.54 -14.21 27.16
N LYS A 33 12.58 -14.33 26.35
CA LYS A 33 13.97 -14.16 26.80
C LYS A 33 14.37 -12.71 27.02
N LYS A 34 13.62 -11.75 26.49
CA LYS A 34 13.99 -10.34 26.51
C LYS A 34 13.41 -9.50 27.64
N ASP A 35 12.30 -9.95 28.27
CA ASP A 35 11.78 -9.20 29.42
C ASP A 35 10.81 -10.01 30.29
N SER A 36 10.88 -9.79 31.61
CA SER A 36 10.27 -10.62 32.65
C SER A 36 8.92 -10.12 33.18
N THR A 37 8.27 -9.15 32.55
CA THR A 37 6.99 -8.63 33.01
C THR A 37 5.80 -9.26 32.29
N ALA A 38 4.86 -9.79 33.05
CA ALA A 38 3.65 -10.46 32.54
C ALA A 38 2.83 -9.59 31.56
N LEU A 39 2.87 -8.27 31.73
CA LEU A 39 2.18 -7.29 30.88
C LEU A 39 2.81 -7.18 29.49
N MET A 40 4.14 -7.16 29.42
CA MET A 40 4.88 -7.15 28.12
C MET A 40 4.66 -8.46 27.35
N ASN A 41 4.58 -9.59 28.04
CA ASN A 41 4.31 -10.87 27.43
C ASN A 41 2.91 -10.91 26.79
N GLN A 42 1.91 -10.31 27.43
CA GLN A 42 0.54 -10.24 26.94
C GLN A 42 0.42 -9.30 25.73
N MET A 43 1.06 -8.13 25.74
CA MET A 43 1.11 -7.22 24.61
C MET A 43 1.86 -7.81 23.42
N THR A 44 3.01 -8.44 23.67
CA THR A 44 3.82 -9.08 22.60
C THR A 44 3.08 -10.24 21.97
N ALA A 45 2.39 -11.05 22.76
CA ALA A 45 1.54 -12.14 22.26
C ALA A 45 0.36 -11.61 21.44
N GLN A 46 -0.27 -10.52 21.86
CA GLN A 46 -1.36 -9.89 21.12
C GLN A 46 -0.90 -9.28 19.79
N ILE A 47 0.27 -8.65 19.75
CA ILE A 47 0.86 -8.11 18.53
C ILE A 47 1.21 -9.25 17.56
N ALA A 48 1.88 -10.30 18.06
CA ALA A 48 2.20 -11.47 17.25
C ALA A 48 0.95 -12.15 16.68
N TYR A 49 -0.10 -12.31 17.50
CA TYR A 49 -1.39 -12.85 17.06
C TYR A 49 -2.00 -12.02 15.94
N ARG A 50 -2.06 -10.69 16.12
CA ARG A 50 -2.62 -9.78 15.10
C ARG A 50 -1.82 -9.83 13.80
N THR A 51 -0.48 -9.88 13.90
CA THR A 51 0.38 -9.95 12.70
C THR A 51 0.13 -11.24 11.93
N ILE A 52 0.11 -12.38 12.60
CA ILE A 52 -0.15 -13.68 11.97
C ILE A 52 -1.56 -13.72 11.36
N ALA A 53 -2.57 -13.24 12.08
CA ALA A 53 -3.94 -13.18 11.56
C ALA A 53 -4.04 -12.27 10.32
N MET A 54 -3.35 -11.12 10.34
CA MET A 54 -3.29 -10.22 9.19
C MET A 54 -2.58 -10.85 7.99
N GLU A 55 -1.47 -11.55 8.21
CA GLU A 55 -0.73 -12.23 7.14
C GLU A 55 -1.57 -13.36 6.53
N ALA A 56 -2.25 -14.13 7.36
CA ALA A 56 -3.15 -15.18 6.91
C ALA A 56 -4.32 -14.63 6.07
N GLU A 57 -4.94 -13.54 6.54
CA GLU A 57 -6.00 -12.85 5.80
C GLU A 57 -5.49 -12.29 4.48
N ASN A 58 -4.32 -11.63 4.49
CA ASN A 58 -3.69 -11.11 3.27
C ASN A 58 -3.38 -12.23 2.27
N LYS A 59 -2.88 -13.39 2.76
CA LYS A 59 -2.62 -14.56 1.91
C LYS A 59 -3.91 -15.10 1.28
N LYS A 60 -5.00 -15.17 2.06
CA LYS A 60 -6.31 -15.60 1.56
C LYS A 60 -6.85 -14.60 0.51
N LEU A 61 -6.75 -13.31 0.77
CA LEU A 61 -7.15 -12.27 -0.18
C LEU A 61 -6.32 -12.34 -1.46
N ALA A 62 -4.99 -12.48 -1.36
CA ALA A 62 -4.07 -12.57 -2.49
C ALA A 62 -4.33 -13.81 -3.38
N SER A 63 -4.88 -14.89 -2.80
CA SER A 63 -5.22 -16.12 -3.53
C SER A 63 -6.62 -16.10 -4.15
N SER A 64 -7.40 -15.04 -3.97
CA SER A 64 -8.68 -14.90 -4.65
C SER A 64 -8.49 -14.78 -6.17
N PRO A 65 -9.38 -15.37 -6.98
CA PRO A 65 -9.29 -15.26 -8.44
C PRO A 65 -9.21 -13.81 -8.93
N GLU A 66 -9.98 -12.92 -8.32
CA GLU A 66 -9.99 -11.49 -8.61
C GLU A 66 -8.63 -10.84 -8.31
N ALA A 67 -8.03 -11.10 -7.15
CA ALA A 67 -6.75 -10.53 -6.78
C ALA A 67 -5.60 -11.01 -7.68
N ILE A 68 -5.64 -12.28 -8.11
CA ILE A 68 -4.68 -12.86 -9.05
C ILE A 68 -4.83 -12.19 -10.42
N GLN A 69 -6.06 -12.06 -10.90
CA GLN A 69 -6.35 -11.43 -12.19
C GLN A 69 -5.93 -9.96 -12.19
N ASN A 70 -6.35 -9.18 -11.19
CA ASN A 70 -5.99 -7.77 -11.06
C ASN A 70 -4.48 -7.56 -11.02
N LYS A 71 -3.74 -8.47 -10.37
CA LYS A 71 -2.28 -8.41 -10.33
C LYS A 71 -1.69 -8.64 -11.71
N ALA A 72 -2.11 -9.69 -12.42
CA ALA A 72 -1.63 -10.01 -13.76
C ALA A 72 -1.93 -8.89 -14.76
N ASP A 73 -3.16 -8.39 -14.76
CA ASP A 73 -3.59 -7.30 -15.63
C ASP A 73 -2.86 -6.00 -15.30
N GLY A 74 -2.65 -5.73 -14.02
CA GLY A 74 -1.90 -4.57 -13.55
C GLY A 74 -0.44 -4.60 -13.96
N GLU A 75 0.23 -5.73 -13.82
CA GLU A 75 1.62 -5.91 -14.26
C GLU A 75 1.76 -5.75 -15.78
N ALA A 76 0.86 -6.35 -16.55
CA ALA A 76 0.82 -6.20 -18.00
C ALA A 76 0.57 -4.74 -18.42
N PHE A 77 -0.37 -4.06 -17.77
CA PHE A 77 -0.66 -2.65 -18.00
C PHE A 77 0.55 -1.76 -17.71
N LEU A 78 1.19 -1.92 -16.54
CA LEU A 78 2.37 -1.13 -16.17
C LEU A 78 3.55 -1.39 -17.12
N ALA A 79 3.78 -2.65 -17.54
CA ALA A 79 4.80 -3.01 -18.50
C ALA A 79 4.57 -2.36 -19.88
N ALA A 80 3.31 -2.25 -20.31
CA ALA A 80 2.94 -1.53 -21.53
C ALA A 80 3.15 -0.01 -21.37
N LYS A 81 2.71 0.57 -20.26
CA LYS A 81 2.86 2.00 -19.95
C LYS A 81 4.32 2.44 -19.85
N ALA A 82 5.18 1.61 -19.27
CA ALA A 82 6.61 1.89 -19.17
C ALA A 82 7.32 2.05 -20.54
N LYS A 83 6.72 1.52 -21.62
CA LYS A 83 7.24 1.64 -22.99
C LYS A 83 6.65 2.83 -23.75
N GLU A 84 5.64 3.50 -23.19
CA GLU A 84 5.04 4.67 -23.84
C GLU A 84 5.98 5.88 -23.78
N GLU A 85 6.02 6.65 -24.86
CA GLU A 85 6.83 7.86 -24.95
C GLU A 85 6.39 8.88 -23.87
N GLY A 86 7.38 9.42 -23.16
CA GLY A 86 7.17 10.41 -22.10
C GLY A 86 6.78 9.82 -20.75
N VAL A 87 6.68 8.49 -20.61
CA VAL A 87 6.51 7.82 -19.33
C VAL A 87 7.87 7.52 -18.71
N VAL A 88 8.03 7.85 -17.44
CA VAL A 88 9.24 7.66 -16.65
C VAL A 88 8.95 6.67 -15.52
N ALA A 89 9.83 5.69 -15.34
CA ALA A 89 9.79 4.75 -14.23
C ALA A 89 10.75 5.22 -13.12
N THR A 90 10.30 5.18 -11.87
CA THR A 90 11.16 5.39 -10.70
C THR A 90 11.75 4.07 -10.20
N GLY A 91 12.75 4.14 -9.33
CA GLY A 91 13.35 2.96 -8.72
C GLY A 91 12.41 2.15 -7.80
N SER A 92 11.30 2.73 -7.37
CA SER A 92 10.26 2.06 -6.57
C SER A 92 9.26 1.27 -7.40
N GLY A 93 9.24 1.46 -8.73
CA GLY A 93 8.25 0.89 -9.64
C GLY A 93 7.07 1.82 -9.96
N LEU A 94 7.03 3.02 -9.39
CA LEU A 94 6.07 4.05 -9.79
C LEU A 94 6.34 4.49 -11.23
N LEU A 95 5.27 4.63 -12.04
CA LEU A 95 5.37 5.25 -13.35
C LEU A 95 4.67 6.61 -13.34
N TYR A 96 5.20 7.57 -14.08
CA TYR A 96 4.54 8.85 -14.26
C TYR A 96 4.80 9.45 -15.63
N LYS A 97 3.86 10.25 -16.10
CA LYS A 97 3.95 11.03 -17.33
C LYS A 97 3.76 12.50 -17.00
N VAL A 98 4.69 13.32 -17.43
CA VAL A 98 4.61 14.79 -17.27
C VAL A 98 3.70 15.36 -18.36
N VAL A 99 2.48 15.74 -17.98
CA VAL A 99 1.53 16.41 -18.91
C VAL A 99 1.84 17.89 -19.02
N LYS A 100 2.18 18.52 -17.88
CA LYS A 100 2.57 19.93 -17.80
C LYS A 100 3.65 20.10 -16.74
N LYS A 101 4.71 20.78 -17.07
CA LYS A 101 5.77 21.13 -16.11
C LYS A 101 5.30 22.27 -15.21
N GLY A 102 5.60 22.18 -13.93
CA GLY A 102 5.43 23.28 -12.99
C GLY A 102 6.66 24.18 -12.90
N LYS A 103 6.63 25.13 -11.97
CA LYS A 103 7.72 26.06 -11.69
C LYS A 103 8.00 26.12 -10.18
N GLY A 104 9.27 26.31 -9.83
CA GLY A 104 9.71 26.40 -8.43
C GLY A 104 10.17 25.08 -7.84
N ASN A 105 10.31 25.06 -6.51
CA ASN A 105 10.82 23.90 -5.79
C ASN A 105 9.75 22.82 -5.64
N THR A 106 10.19 21.57 -5.57
CA THR A 106 9.33 20.43 -5.24
C THR A 106 9.08 20.36 -3.74
N PRO A 107 7.91 19.88 -3.31
CA PRO A 107 7.61 19.70 -1.88
C PRO A 107 8.43 18.56 -1.27
N LYS A 108 8.55 18.58 0.05
CA LYS A 108 9.25 17.56 0.83
C LYS A 108 8.27 16.78 1.71
N GLN A 109 8.75 15.69 2.28
CA GLN A 109 8.03 14.96 3.33
C GLN A 109 7.52 15.94 4.40
N GLY A 110 6.25 15.84 4.78
CA GLY A 110 5.60 16.72 5.75
C GLY A 110 5.11 18.05 5.20
N SER A 111 5.41 18.39 3.93
CA SER A 111 4.88 19.61 3.31
C SER A 111 3.37 19.53 3.15
N ARG A 112 2.69 20.66 3.38
CA ARG A 112 1.28 20.83 3.03
C ARG A 112 1.19 21.27 1.58
N VAL A 113 0.36 20.59 0.81
CA VAL A 113 0.17 20.87 -0.62
C VAL A 113 -1.31 20.98 -0.93
N LYS A 114 -1.64 21.77 -1.94
CA LYS A 114 -2.97 21.87 -2.49
C LYS A 114 -2.98 21.28 -3.89
N VAL A 115 -3.90 20.34 -4.13
CA VAL A 115 -3.95 19.57 -5.37
C VAL A 115 -5.37 19.44 -5.90
N ASN A 116 -5.46 19.26 -7.22
CA ASN A 116 -6.59 18.61 -7.87
C ASN A 116 -6.17 17.21 -8.24
N TYR A 117 -7.04 16.23 -8.06
CA TYR A 117 -6.76 14.89 -8.53
C TYR A 117 -8.01 14.14 -8.94
N LYS A 118 -7.82 13.19 -9.85
CA LYS A 118 -8.81 12.20 -10.26
C LYS A 118 -8.16 10.83 -10.28
N GLY A 119 -8.72 9.89 -9.50
CA GLY A 119 -8.26 8.51 -9.41
C GLY A 119 -9.16 7.58 -10.21
N THR A 120 -8.56 6.76 -11.09
CA THR A 120 -9.24 5.75 -11.89
C THR A 120 -8.52 4.40 -11.80
N LEU A 121 -9.25 3.32 -12.06
CA LEU A 121 -8.70 1.99 -12.27
C LEU A 121 -8.27 1.80 -13.74
N VAL A 122 -7.66 0.65 -14.04
CA VAL A 122 -7.19 0.31 -15.39
C VAL A 122 -8.36 0.22 -16.40
N ASP A 123 -9.54 -0.18 -15.96
CA ASP A 123 -10.77 -0.23 -16.75
C ASP A 123 -11.44 1.14 -16.96
N GLY A 124 -10.88 2.20 -16.38
CA GLY A 124 -11.41 3.57 -16.44
C GLY A 124 -12.43 3.89 -15.34
N THR A 125 -12.76 2.95 -14.47
CA THR A 125 -13.67 3.19 -13.34
C THR A 125 -13.06 4.22 -12.40
N GLN A 126 -13.76 5.34 -12.19
CA GLN A 126 -13.36 6.37 -11.23
C GLN A 126 -13.73 5.92 -9.82
N PHE A 127 -12.74 5.91 -8.91
CA PHE A 127 -12.95 5.57 -7.50
C PHE A 127 -12.83 6.77 -6.56
N ASP A 128 -12.13 7.83 -6.98
CA ASP A 128 -11.97 9.05 -6.17
C ASP A 128 -11.64 10.26 -7.06
N ALA A 129 -12.10 11.45 -6.65
CA ALA A 129 -11.70 12.72 -7.27
C ALA A 129 -11.99 13.86 -6.32
N ASN A 130 -11.08 14.82 -6.25
CA ASN A 130 -11.28 16.05 -5.48
C ASN A 130 -10.53 17.22 -6.12
N ASP A 131 -11.14 18.39 -6.02
CA ASP A 131 -10.53 19.63 -6.46
C ASP A 131 -10.17 20.51 -5.26
N ASN A 132 -9.03 21.20 -5.40
CA ASN A 132 -8.56 22.18 -4.44
C ASN A 132 -8.42 21.66 -3.00
N VAL A 133 -8.08 20.36 -2.88
CA VAL A 133 -7.95 19.70 -1.58
C VAL A 133 -6.55 19.90 -1.01
N GLN A 134 -6.51 20.16 0.32
CA GLN A 134 -5.24 20.26 1.05
C GLN A 134 -4.83 18.90 1.58
N MET A 135 -3.57 18.52 1.34
CA MET A 135 -2.97 17.26 1.78
C MET A 135 -1.62 17.49 2.43
N VAL A 136 -1.22 16.56 3.28
CA VAL A 136 0.13 16.53 3.89
C VAL A 136 0.90 15.35 3.30
N ILE A 137 2.04 15.62 2.69
CA ILE A 137 2.89 14.57 2.12
C ILE A 137 3.38 13.64 3.24
N GLY A 138 3.16 12.34 3.05
CA GLY A 138 3.43 11.30 4.04
C GLY A 138 2.18 10.69 4.66
N GLN A 139 0.99 11.26 4.42
CA GLN A 139 -0.27 10.73 4.93
C GLN A 139 -1.09 9.95 3.89
N MET A 140 -0.68 9.96 2.63
CA MET A 140 -1.29 9.20 1.54
C MET A 140 -0.53 7.91 1.28
N VAL A 141 -1.01 7.12 0.30
CA VAL A 141 -0.32 5.91 -0.16
C VAL A 141 1.10 6.24 -0.66
N PRO A 142 2.08 5.33 -0.49
CA PRO A 142 3.48 5.60 -0.81
C PRO A 142 3.70 6.16 -2.22
N GLY A 143 3.09 5.57 -3.24
CA GLY A 143 3.24 6.01 -4.62
C GLY A 143 2.70 7.41 -4.88
N PHE A 144 1.61 7.81 -4.24
CA PHE A 144 1.06 9.16 -4.38
C PHE A 144 1.96 10.22 -3.71
N ASN A 145 2.48 9.90 -2.51
CA ASN A 145 3.45 10.76 -1.82
C ASN A 145 4.73 10.94 -2.65
N GLU A 146 5.26 9.86 -3.21
CA GLU A 146 6.45 9.89 -4.08
C GLU A 146 6.22 10.78 -5.31
N ALA A 147 5.09 10.61 -5.99
CA ALA A 147 4.76 11.41 -7.16
C ALA A 147 4.68 12.90 -6.83
N LEU A 148 4.03 13.29 -5.74
CA LEU A 148 3.94 14.69 -5.33
C LEU A 148 5.31 15.32 -5.05
N MET A 149 6.25 14.56 -4.49
CA MET A 149 7.63 15.05 -4.25
C MET A 149 8.43 15.27 -5.54
N LEU A 150 7.96 14.73 -6.68
CA LEU A 150 8.55 14.98 -8.01
C LEU A 150 7.91 16.18 -8.74
N MET A 151 6.78 16.71 -8.24
CA MET A 151 6.01 17.76 -8.87
C MET A 151 6.39 19.13 -8.31
N SER A 152 6.47 20.14 -9.19
CA SER A 152 6.54 21.55 -8.79
C SER A 152 5.17 22.21 -8.92
N PRO A 153 4.88 23.32 -8.21
CA PRO A 153 3.62 24.03 -8.33
C PRO A 153 3.25 24.37 -9.78
N GLY A 154 2.00 24.14 -10.14
CA GLY A 154 1.47 24.27 -11.50
C GLY A 154 1.74 23.07 -12.42
N ALA A 155 2.42 22.02 -11.94
CA ALA A 155 2.61 20.78 -12.69
C ALA A 155 1.33 19.96 -12.77
N LYS A 156 1.17 19.25 -13.91
CA LYS A 156 0.16 18.18 -14.09
C LYS A 156 0.86 16.90 -14.49
N TYR A 157 0.61 15.85 -13.76
CA TYR A 157 1.16 14.52 -14.03
C TYR A 157 0.02 13.50 -14.09
N THR A 158 0.17 12.52 -14.98
CA THR A 158 -0.55 11.25 -14.86
C THR A 158 0.39 10.26 -14.19
N ILE A 159 -0.03 9.67 -13.08
CA ILE A 159 0.76 8.72 -12.30
C ILE A 159 0.09 7.36 -12.29
N TYR A 160 0.88 6.31 -12.40
CA TYR A 160 0.45 4.92 -12.41
C TYR A 160 1.08 4.24 -11.20
N ILE A 161 0.26 3.93 -10.22
CA ILE A 161 0.70 3.41 -8.92
C ILE A 161 0.48 1.90 -8.90
N PRO A 162 1.53 1.07 -8.86
CA PRO A 162 1.39 -0.36 -8.65
C PRO A 162 0.76 -0.63 -7.30
N SER A 163 0.09 -1.77 -7.16
CA SER A 163 -0.66 -2.12 -5.95
C SER A 163 0.18 -2.07 -4.69
N GLU A 164 1.46 -2.44 -4.77
CA GLU A 164 2.42 -2.45 -3.66
C GLU A 164 2.72 -1.05 -3.10
N LEU A 165 2.61 -0.02 -3.94
CA LEU A 165 2.73 1.38 -3.55
C LEU A 165 1.38 2.05 -3.29
N GLY A 166 0.30 1.28 -3.40
CA GLY A 166 -1.08 1.69 -3.20
C GLY A 166 -1.75 1.01 -2.01
N TYR A 167 -2.92 0.39 -2.25
CA TYR A 167 -3.71 -0.31 -1.22
C TYR A 167 -3.42 -1.82 -1.13
N GLY A 168 -2.52 -2.34 -1.98
CA GLY A 168 -2.06 -3.73 -1.94
C GLY A 168 -3.19 -4.75 -2.08
N VAL A 169 -2.98 -5.90 -1.46
CA VAL A 169 -3.90 -7.04 -1.48
C VAL A 169 -5.25 -6.77 -0.81
N ARG A 170 -5.33 -5.79 0.07
CA ARG A 170 -6.58 -5.48 0.78
C ARG A 170 -7.55 -4.62 -0.01
N GLY A 171 -7.03 -3.82 -0.92
CA GLY A 171 -7.83 -2.79 -1.57
C GLY A 171 -8.40 -1.77 -0.56
N ARG A 172 -9.12 -0.78 -1.01
CA ARG A 172 -9.82 0.19 -0.15
C ARG A 172 -10.71 1.11 -0.98
N GLY A 173 -11.93 1.43 -0.47
CA GLY A 173 -12.71 2.55 -0.98
C GLY A 173 -12.98 2.52 -2.49
N GLY A 174 -13.48 1.40 -3.02
CA GLY A 174 -13.70 1.22 -4.45
C GLY A 174 -12.49 0.75 -5.25
N VAL A 175 -11.31 0.62 -4.62
CA VAL A 175 -10.11 0.02 -5.23
C VAL A 175 -10.04 -1.46 -4.85
N PRO A 176 -10.15 -2.37 -5.82
CA PRO A 176 -10.08 -3.81 -5.58
C PRO A 176 -8.70 -4.29 -5.10
N SER A 177 -8.67 -5.54 -4.64
CA SER A 177 -7.44 -6.23 -4.27
C SER A 177 -6.43 -6.24 -5.42
N ASN A 178 -5.19 -5.87 -5.15
CA ASN A 178 -4.07 -5.82 -6.10
C ASN A 178 -4.28 -4.93 -7.34
N ALA A 179 -5.25 -4.03 -7.33
CA ALA A 179 -5.50 -3.15 -8.46
C ALA A 179 -4.43 -2.06 -8.59
N VAL A 180 -4.05 -1.76 -9.82
CA VAL A 180 -3.26 -0.59 -10.18
C VAL A 180 -4.15 0.64 -10.13
N MET A 181 -3.65 1.72 -9.55
CA MET A 181 -4.35 3.00 -9.52
C MET A 181 -3.70 3.99 -10.50
N ILE A 182 -4.54 4.70 -11.21
CA ILE A 182 -4.12 5.76 -12.12
C ILE A 182 -4.65 7.08 -11.56
N PHE A 183 -3.78 8.06 -11.41
CA PHE A 183 -4.19 9.39 -10.98
C PHE A 183 -3.73 10.45 -11.96
N ASP A 184 -4.65 11.30 -12.36
CA ASP A 184 -4.34 12.60 -12.94
C ASP A 184 -4.26 13.62 -11.82
N VAL A 185 -3.09 14.22 -11.61
CA VAL A 185 -2.80 15.11 -10.48
C VAL A 185 -2.30 16.45 -10.98
N GLU A 186 -2.85 17.53 -10.43
CA GLU A 186 -2.34 18.89 -10.59
C GLU A 186 -1.91 19.42 -9.22
N LEU A 187 -0.64 19.73 -9.06
CA LEU A 187 -0.12 20.40 -7.88
C LEU A 187 -0.34 21.92 -8.00
N LEU A 188 -1.26 22.46 -7.22
CA LEU A 188 -1.61 23.88 -7.28
C LEU A 188 -0.61 24.75 -6.53
N SER A 189 -0.33 24.40 -5.27
CA SER A 189 0.58 25.15 -4.40
C SER A 189 1.21 24.28 -3.33
N ILE A 190 2.34 24.76 -2.82
CA ILE A 190 2.95 24.26 -1.57
C ILE A 190 2.65 25.33 -0.52
N GLU A 191 1.98 24.93 0.55
CA GLU A 191 1.65 25.83 1.64
C GLU A 191 2.77 25.86 2.67
N LYS A 192 2.98 27.04 3.25
CA LYS A 192 4.03 27.26 4.27
C LYS A 192 3.57 26.76 5.64
#